data_e9e22147789cbfd27f9aad38ef5814dc
#
_entry.id   e9e22147789cbfd27f9aad38ef5814dc
#
_cell.length_a   1.000
_cell.length_b   1.000
_cell.length_c   1.000
_cell.angle_alpha   90.00
_cell.angle_beta   90.00
_cell.angle_gamma   90.00
#
_symmetry.space_group_name_H-M   'P 1'
#
loop_
_entity.id
_entity.type
_entity.pdbx_description
1 polymer ?
#
loop_
_entity_poly.entity_id
_entity_poly.type
_entity_poly.pdbx_seq_one_letter_code
_entity_poly.pdbx_strand_id
1 'polypeptide(L)'
;MIETKSLTRRPHITGRLRLAFACVSILLIGAATGCSGSSAPPEPGATSPAGGQPATSQSGAAPAWGAATHLDHSQGGEDPASVSCPSASFCMAVLVSGYAARYDGTTWTQPTGLSSSAGEPDSVSCPTVSFCMVVDALDSSTFLFNGSTWSSAPGIRDPVPSTQRGMASVSCSSPSFCAAVDNGSNAFTFNGTSWSPATAIDPGHELSTVSCPSASFCAAVDYGPNVITFNGTSWSKPSAIDPGSYLQAVSCASASFCVAIDRKGNAFTFNGSTWSAPVNADPNGLTMGEGGISWPVVSCPTSNFCAAVDGAGGNVVTFDGHSWTTPVTVDSEAANSVSGPVLEFLMSVSCPSAMFCVAGDSNGDAFVRS
;
A
#
# COMPACT_ATOMS: atom_id res chain seq x y z
N MET A 1 -30.57 0.76 -40.59
CA MET A 1 -29.47 -0.14 -40.19
C MET A 1 -28.70 0.58 -39.12
N ILE A 2 -28.98 0.27 -37.86
CA ILE A 2 -28.34 0.88 -36.69
C ILE A 2 -27.44 -0.23 -36.09
N GLU A 3 -26.14 -0.09 -36.29
CA GLU A 3 -25.17 -0.97 -35.64
C GLU A 3 -24.98 -0.53 -34.17
N THR A 4 -25.44 -1.36 -33.27
CA THR A 4 -25.14 -1.25 -31.85
C THR A 4 -23.73 -1.79 -31.60
N LYS A 5 -22.77 -0.90 -31.33
CA LYS A 5 -21.44 -1.29 -30.79
C LYS A 5 -21.58 -1.74 -29.33
N SER A 6 -21.34 -3.02 -29.11
CA SER A 6 -21.22 -3.64 -27.81
C SER A 6 -20.01 -3.06 -27.08
N LEU A 7 -20.25 -2.42 -25.94
CA LEU A 7 -19.23 -2.10 -24.96
C LEU A 7 -18.78 -3.41 -24.29
N THR A 8 -17.61 -3.89 -24.63
CA THR A 8 -16.97 -4.98 -23.88
C THR A 8 -16.47 -4.42 -22.55
N ARG A 9 -17.24 -4.67 -21.50
CA ARG A 9 -16.76 -4.54 -20.10
C ARG A 9 -15.51 -5.41 -19.96
N ARG A 10 -14.51 -4.90 -19.23
CA ARG A 10 -13.41 -5.75 -18.72
C ARG A 10 -14.05 -6.93 -17.99
N PRO A 11 -13.59 -8.17 -18.18
CA PRO A 11 -14.17 -9.29 -17.48
C PRO A 11 -13.91 -9.14 -15.99
N HIS A 12 -14.98 -9.06 -15.19
CA HIS A 12 -14.93 -9.46 -13.79
C HIS A 12 -14.38 -10.88 -13.78
N ILE A 13 -13.24 -11.09 -13.12
CA ILE A 13 -12.65 -12.42 -13.01
C ILE A 13 -13.46 -13.21 -11.97
N THR A 14 -14.62 -13.67 -12.36
CA THR A 14 -15.32 -14.78 -11.69
C THR A 14 -15.02 -16.06 -12.46
N GLY A 15 -13.79 -16.53 -12.35
CA GLY A 15 -13.32 -17.76 -13.01
C GLY A 15 -13.19 -18.89 -11.99
N ARG A 16 -14.23 -19.71 -11.82
CA ARG A 16 -14.12 -21.01 -11.16
C ARG A 16 -13.26 -21.92 -12.02
N LEU A 17 -12.01 -22.12 -11.68
CA LEU A 17 -11.16 -23.16 -12.25
C LEU A 17 -11.00 -24.29 -11.23
N ARG A 18 -11.69 -25.43 -11.46
CA ARG A 18 -11.47 -26.66 -10.71
C ARG A 18 -10.32 -27.43 -11.37
N LEU A 19 -9.20 -27.55 -10.68
CA LEU A 19 -8.17 -28.54 -11.00
C LEU A 19 -7.92 -29.43 -9.78
N ALA A 20 -8.19 -30.71 -9.97
CA ALA A 20 -7.89 -31.75 -9.00
C ALA A 20 -6.42 -32.13 -9.13
N PHE A 21 -5.67 -32.11 -8.04
CA PHE A 21 -4.35 -32.74 -7.96
C PHE A 21 -4.31 -33.76 -6.84
N ALA A 22 -3.75 -34.91 -7.21
CA ALA A 22 -3.62 -36.10 -6.38
C ALA A 22 -2.46 -35.94 -5.39
N CYS A 23 -2.70 -36.41 -4.16
CA CYS A 23 -1.71 -36.54 -3.10
C CYS A 23 -0.66 -37.62 -3.44
N VAL A 24 0.63 -37.27 -3.28
CA VAL A 24 1.69 -38.26 -3.09
C VAL A 24 2.35 -37.97 -1.75
N SER A 25 2.14 -38.90 -0.81
CA SER A 25 2.77 -38.89 0.51
C SER A 25 4.14 -39.55 0.43
N ILE A 26 5.19 -38.89 0.94
CA ILE A 26 6.46 -39.53 1.25
C ILE A 26 6.78 -39.31 2.74
N LEU A 27 6.76 -40.41 3.48
CA LEU A 27 7.28 -40.53 4.85
C LEU A 27 8.82 -40.61 4.80
N LEU A 28 9.50 -39.86 5.68
CA LEU A 28 10.84 -40.21 6.12
C LEU A 28 11.02 -39.90 7.62
N ILE A 29 11.39 -40.97 8.33
CA ILE A 29 11.68 -41.10 9.75
C ILE A 29 13.15 -40.75 10.00
N GLY A 30 13.47 -40.06 11.09
CA GLY A 30 14.87 -39.88 11.52
C GLY A 30 15.07 -39.14 12.83
N ALA A 31 15.10 -39.89 13.87
CA ALA A 31 15.82 -39.92 15.14
C ALA A 31 16.38 -38.62 15.79
N ALA A 32 16.00 -38.50 17.05
CA ALA A 32 16.54 -37.60 18.07
C ALA A 32 17.91 -38.08 18.63
N THR A 33 18.79 -37.14 18.93
CA THR A 33 19.83 -37.33 19.96
C THR A 33 19.95 -36.06 20.80
N GLY A 34 19.75 -36.23 22.10
CA GLY A 34 19.94 -35.20 23.10
C GLY A 34 21.42 -35.08 23.55
N CYS A 35 21.75 -33.93 24.06
CA CYS A 35 22.90 -33.75 24.96
C CYS A 35 22.56 -32.80 26.11
N SER A 36 22.84 -33.30 27.30
CA SER A 36 22.64 -32.76 28.63
C SER A 36 23.72 -31.76 29.06
N GLY A 37 23.28 -30.74 29.75
CA GLY A 37 23.71 -30.16 30.98
C GLY A 37 25.16 -29.85 31.34
N SER A 38 25.40 -28.66 31.85
CA SER A 38 26.29 -28.47 32.99
C SER A 38 25.99 -27.13 33.69
N SER A 39 25.67 -27.22 34.97
CA SER A 39 25.49 -26.14 35.93
C SER A 39 26.84 -25.78 36.58
N ALA A 40 27.13 -24.49 36.77
CA ALA A 40 28.19 -23.99 37.62
C ALA A 40 27.61 -23.18 38.82
N PRO A 41 28.27 -23.14 40.01
CA PRO A 41 27.69 -22.69 41.26
C PRO A 41 27.87 -21.18 41.52
N PRO A 42 27.17 -20.60 42.54
CA PRO A 42 27.12 -19.16 42.82
C PRO A 42 28.23 -18.67 43.74
N GLU A 43 28.70 -17.46 43.55
CA GLU A 43 29.53 -16.71 44.50
C GLU A 43 28.70 -15.66 45.28
N PRO A 44 29.12 -15.31 46.53
CA PRO A 44 28.31 -14.57 47.48
C PRO A 44 28.63 -13.07 47.59
N GLY A 45 27.59 -12.29 47.75
CA GLY A 45 27.53 -11.17 48.66
C GLY A 45 28.13 -9.82 48.27
N ALA A 46 27.26 -8.87 47.88
CA ALA A 46 27.47 -7.45 48.17
C ALA A 46 26.11 -6.80 48.50
N THR A 47 26.10 -6.10 49.63
CA THR A 47 24.99 -5.48 50.33
C THR A 47 24.42 -4.26 49.57
N SER A 48 23.09 -4.14 49.52
CA SER A 48 22.32 -2.95 49.09
C SER A 48 22.50 -1.75 49.99
N PRO A 49 22.26 -0.55 49.43
CA PRO A 49 21.55 0.50 50.13
C PRO A 49 20.11 0.69 49.53
N ALA A 50 19.21 0.91 50.45
CA ALA A 50 17.78 1.05 50.23
C ALA A 50 17.39 2.38 49.54
N GLY A 51 16.28 2.35 48.81
CA GLY A 51 15.41 3.49 48.64
C GLY A 51 15.43 4.16 47.25
N GLY A 52 14.89 3.50 46.27
CA GLY A 52 14.36 4.14 45.07
C GLY A 52 13.12 3.38 44.67
N GLN A 53 11.93 4.00 44.80
CA GLN A 53 10.71 3.46 44.25
C GLN A 53 10.91 3.22 42.73
N PRO A 54 10.64 2.02 42.20
CA PRO A 54 10.68 1.85 40.75
C PRO A 54 9.59 2.72 40.15
N ALA A 55 10.00 3.63 39.25
CA ALA A 55 9.10 4.23 38.33
C ALA A 55 8.39 3.06 37.61
N THR A 56 7.09 2.94 37.78
CA THR A 56 6.25 2.07 36.99
C THR A 56 6.37 2.55 35.54
N SER A 57 7.28 1.96 34.79
CA SER A 57 7.22 1.98 33.34
C SER A 57 5.88 1.29 32.98
N GLN A 58 4.88 2.08 32.64
CA GLN A 58 3.76 1.55 31.88
C GLN A 58 4.39 1.03 30.58
N SER A 59 4.61 -0.26 30.50
CA SER A 59 4.83 -0.93 29.23
C SER A 59 3.48 -0.84 28.50
N GLY A 60 3.32 0.21 27.71
CA GLY A 60 2.24 0.23 26.70
C GLY A 60 2.37 -1.06 25.90
N ALA A 61 1.30 -1.82 25.75
CA ALA A 61 1.30 -2.98 24.87
C ALA A 61 1.82 -2.53 23.49
N ALA A 62 2.60 -3.39 22.84
CA ALA A 62 3.01 -3.12 21.46
C ALA A 62 1.73 -2.97 20.59
N PRO A 63 1.72 -2.01 19.63
CA PRO A 63 0.54 -1.80 18.81
C PRO A 63 0.19 -3.07 18.05
N ALA A 64 -1.09 -3.43 18.10
CA ALA A 64 -1.64 -4.64 17.50
C ALA A 64 -2.70 -4.30 16.45
N TRP A 65 -2.90 -5.21 15.49
CA TRP A 65 -3.98 -5.11 14.52
C TRP A 65 -5.30 -5.50 15.16
N GLY A 66 -6.34 -4.68 14.97
CA GLY A 66 -7.71 -4.92 15.41
C GLY A 66 -8.47 -5.84 14.46
N ALA A 67 -9.72 -6.16 14.83
CA ALA A 67 -10.63 -6.89 13.96
C ALA A 67 -11.04 -6.05 12.73
N ALA A 68 -11.44 -6.73 11.67
CA ALA A 68 -12.00 -6.13 10.46
C ALA A 68 -13.19 -5.21 10.77
N THR A 69 -13.27 -4.09 10.06
CA THR A 69 -14.44 -3.22 10.02
C THR A 69 -14.89 -3.09 8.59
N HIS A 70 -16.06 -3.63 8.27
CA HIS A 70 -16.61 -3.56 6.92
C HIS A 70 -17.06 -2.15 6.58
N LEU A 71 -16.49 -1.58 5.51
CA LEU A 71 -16.73 -0.20 5.08
C LEU A 71 -17.88 -0.10 4.08
N ASP A 72 -18.09 -1.14 3.27
CA ASP A 72 -19.13 -1.14 2.26
C ASP A 72 -20.42 -1.76 2.82
N HIS A 73 -21.54 -1.07 2.59
CA HIS A 73 -22.89 -1.55 2.93
C HIS A 73 -23.71 -1.85 1.68
N SER A 74 -23.14 -1.75 0.50
CA SER A 74 -23.79 -2.19 -0.73
C SER A 74 -23.67 -3.72 -0.85
N GLN A 75 -24.73 -4.39 -1.32
CA GLN A 75 -24.80 -5.85 -1.47
C GLN A 75 -23.82 -6.40 -2.56
N GLY A 76 -22.83 -5.62 -2.99
CA GLY A 76 -21.97 -5.89 -4.14
C GLY A 76 -20.54 -6.33 -3.84
N GLY A 77 -20.06 -6.19 -2.61
CA GLY A 77 -18.66 -6.48 -2.23
C GLY A 77 -17.72 -5.62 -3.07
N GLU A 78 -17.60 -4.34 -2.73
CA GLU A 78 -16.78 -3.40 -3.50
C GLU A 78 -15.53 -3.01 -2.71
N ASP A 79 -14.40 -3.23 -3.33
CA ASP A 79 -13.06 -3.16 -2.75
C ASP A 79 -12.66 -1.74 -2.33
N PRO A 80 -12.03 -1.54 -1.15
CA PRO A 80 -11.29 -0.32 -0.89
C PRO A 80 -10.08 -0.24 -1.82
N ALA A 81 -10.17 0.62 -2.82
CA ALA A 81 -9.08 0.83 -3.75
C ALA A 81 -7.83 1.38 -3.05
N SER A 82 -8.03 2.30 -2.08
CA SER A 82 -6.91 3.01 -1.45
C SER A 82 -7.29 3.62 -0.12
N VAL A 83 -6.33 3.67 0.82
CA VAL A 83 -6.45 4.36 2.10
C VAL A 83 -5.33 5.38 2.29
N SER A 84 -5.64 6.54 2.90
CA SER A 84 -4.67 7.58 3.24
C SER A 84 -4.96 8.19 4.61
N CYS A 85 -3.97 8.15 5.49
CA CYS A 85 -4.06 8.62 6.88
C CYS A 85 -3.02 9.71 7.14
N PRO A 86 -3.38 11.00 7.19
CA PRO A 86 -2.47 12.05 7.63
C PRO A 86 -2.23 12.04 9.15
N SER A 87 -3.10 11.37 9.92
CA SER A 87 -2.97 11.24 11.38
C SER A 87 -3.73 10.03 11.90
N ALA A 88 -3.46 9.60 13.14
CA ALA A 88 -4.20 8.54 13.81
C ALA A 88 -5.67 8.86 14.09
N SER A 89 -6.06 10.13 14.02
CA SER A 89 -7.44 10.58 14.21
C SER A 89 -8.17 10.91 12.90
N PHE A 90 -7.56 10.63 11.76
CA PHE A 90 -8.18 10.83 10.47
C PHE A 90 -7.58 9.89 9.42
N CYS A 91 -8.41 9.08 8.80
CA CYS A 91 -8.09 8.38 7.55
C CYS A 91 -9.24 8.56 6.56
N MET A 92 -8.91 8.42 5.29
CA MET A 92 -9.87 8.38 4.20
C MET A 92 -9.64 7.10 3.41
N ALA A 93 -10.66 6.29 3.29
CA ALA A 93 -10.70 5.15 2.39
C ALA A 93 -11.59 5.49 1.20
N VAL A 94 -11.15 5.19 -0.02
CA VAL A 94 -11.96 5.28 -1.24
C VAL A 94 -12.27 3.89 -1.75
N LEU A 95 -13.50 3.70 -2.22
CA LEU A 95 -14.03 2.44 -2.73
C LEU A 95 -14.14 2.54 -4.25
N VAL A 96 -13.88 1.46 -4.96
CA VAL A 96 -14.00 1.40 -6.45
C VAL A 96 -15.40 1.77 -6.94
N SER A 97 -16.42 1.68 -6.09
CA SER A 97 -17.80 2.11 -6.35
C SER A 97 -18.00 3.62 -6.46
N GLY A 98 -16.98 4.43 -6.24
CA GLY A 98 -17.10 5.89 -6.24
C GLY A 98 -17.51 6.50 -4.91
N TYR A 99 -17.36 5.76 -3.82
CA TYR A 99 -17.65 6.21 -2.46
C TYR A 99 -16.37 6.41 -1.64
N ALA A 100 -16.49 7.13 -0.55
CA ALA A 100 -15.43 7.29 0.44
C ALA A 100 -15.97 7.18 1.86
N ALA A 101 -15.23 6.51 2.73
CA ALA A 101 -15.45 6.42 4.16
C ALA A 101 -14.35 7.16 4.92
N ARG A 102 -14.70 7.84 6.00
CA ARG A 102 -13.77 8.58 6.85
C ARG A 102 -13.66 7.93 8.23
N TYR A 103 -12.44 7.74 8.69
CA TYR A 103 -12.13 7.38 10.08
C TYR A 103 -11.92 8.64 10.92
N ASP A 104 -12.53 8.71 12.10
CA ASP A 104 -12.48 9.88 13.00
C ASP A 104 -11.53 9.69 14.20
N GLY A 105 -10.76 8.61 14.21
CA GLY A 105 -9.89 8.20 15.33
C GLY A 105 -10.50 7.09 16.18
N THR A 106 -11.78 6.78 16.00
CA THR A 106 -12.50 5.74 16.76
C THR A 106 -13.35 4.84 15.87
N THR A 107 -14.06 5.43 14.91
CA THR A 107 -15.00 4.71 14.04
C THR A 107 -14.92 5.20 12.60
N TRP A 108 -15.38 4.37 11.69
CA TRP A 108 -15.58 4.73 10.29
C TRP A 108 -16.98 5.32 10.09
N THR A 109 -17.09 6.36 9.29
CA THR A 109 -18.40 6.90 8.85
C THR A 109 -19.02 5.97 7.81
N GLN A 110 -20.33 6.10 7.62
CA GLN A 110 -21.00 5.54 6.44
C GLN A 110 -20.36 6.14 5.18
N PRO A 111 -20.14 5.32 4.12
CA PRO A 111 -19.61 5.79 2.85
C PRO A 111 -20.48 6.89 2.23
N THR A 112 -19.83 7.90 1.67
CA THR A 112 -20.48 9.01 0.94
C THR A 112 -19.94 9.09 -0.47
N GLY A 113 -20.81 9.32 -1.46
CA GLY A 113 -20.38 9.42 -2.86
C GLY A 113 -19.40 10.58 -3.07
N LEU A 114 -18.34 10.34 -3.84
CA LEU A 114 -17.39 11.35 -4.29
C LEU A 114 -18.07 12.35 -5.21
N SER A 115 -18.88 11.84 -6.14
CA SER A 115 -19.71 12.61 -7.07
C SER A 115 -20.73 11.67 -7.74
N SER A 116 -21.72 12.22 -8.41
CA SER A 116 -22.65 11.44 -9.22
C SER A 116 -22.03 10.83 -10.50
N SER A 117 -20.81 11.23 -10.83
CA SER A 117 -20.06 10.80 -12.01
C SER A 117 -18.72 10.14 -11.65
N ALA A 118 -18.49 9.81 -10.39
CA ALA A 118 -17.30 9.03 -10.02
C ALA A 118 -17.37 7.65 -10.70
N GLY A 119 -16.31 7.29 -11.40
CA GLY A 119 -16.19 6.02 -12.12
C GLY A 119 -15.58 4.94 -11.22
N GLU A 120 -14.27 4.74 -11.32
CA GLU A 120 -13.49 3.79 -10.52
C GLU A 120 -12.34 4.55 -9.83
N PRO A 121 -12.56 5.15 -8.64
CA PRO A 121 -11.47 5.74 -7.86
C PRO A 121 -10.39 4.72 -7.55
N ASP A 122 -9.14 5.04 -7.88
CA ASP A 122 -8.02 4.10 -7.75
C ASP A 122 -7.05 4.49 -6.63
N SER A 123 -6.84 5.78 -6.43
CA SER A 123 -5.87 6.25 -5.45
C SER A 123 -6.32 7.51 -4.73
N VAL A 124 -6.10 7.56 -3.41
CA VAL A 124 -6.33 8.73 -2.55
C VAL A 124 -5.08 9.16 -1.84
N SER A 125 -4.86 10.46 -1.73
CA SER A 125 -3.77 11.04 -0.94
C SER A 125 -4.27 12.23 -0.13
N CYS A 126 -4.10 12.15 1.19
CA CYS A 126 -4.49 13.15 2.16
C CYS A 126 -3.24 13.70 2.88
N PRO A 127 -2.64 14.80 2.46
CA PRO A 127 -1.54 15.43 3.20
C PRO A 127 -2.01 16.08 4.51
N THR A 128 -3.31 16.38 4.64
CA THR A 128 -3.91 16.97 5.85
C THR A 128 -5.33 16.44 6.06
N VAL A 129 -5.88 16.64 7.26
CA VAL A 129 -7.28 16.29 7.59
C VAL A 129 -8.32 17.13 6.84
N SER A 130 -7.91 18.23 6.22
CA SER A 130 -8.78 19.16 5.48
C SER A 130 -8.52 19.15 3.96
N PHE A 131 -7.69 18.24 3.48
CA PHE A 131 -7.42 18.10 2.05
C PHE A 131 -7.13 16.65 1.70
N CYS A 132 -7.91 16.08 0.79
CA CYS A 132 -7.57 14.84 0.10
C CYS A 132 -7.78 15.02 -1.40
N MET A 133 -6.94 14.38 -2.19
CA MET A 133 -7.07 14.29 -3.64
C MET A 133 -7.30 12.82 -4.01
N VAL A 134 -8.28 12.59 -4.88
CA VAL A 134 -8.55 11.27 -5.49
C VAL A 134 -8.34 11.38 -6.99
N VAL A 135 -7.77 10.34 -7.58
CA VAL A 135 -7.70 10.16 -9.04
C VAL A 135 -8.50 8.92 -9.44
N ASP A 136 -9.17 9.02 -10.59
CA ASP A 136 -10.04 7.99 -11.14
C ASP A 136 -9.32 7.27 -12.28
N ALA A 137 -9.36 5.94 -12.26
CA ALA A 137 -8.70 5.10 -13.26
C ALA A 137 -9.40 5.08 -14.63
N LEU A 138 -10.71 5.35 -14.68
CA LEU A 138 -11.46 5.22 -15.95
C LEU A 138 -11.35 6.43 -16.85
N ASP A 139 -11.50 7.63 -16.28
CA ASP A 139 -11.67 8.85 -17.07
C ASP A 139 -10.71 9.98 -16.70
N SER A 140 -9.74 9.69 -15.83
CA SER A 140 -8.76 10.66 -15.28
C SER A 140 -9.41 11.85 -14.57
N SER A 141 -10.66 11.67 -14.10
CA SER A 141 -11.31 12.61 -13.19
C SER A 141 -10.57 12.70 -11.88
N THR A 142 -10.68 13.86 -11.25
CA THR A 142 -10.12 14.06 -9.92
C THR A 142 -11.17 14.65 -8.99
N PHE A 143 -11.09 14.23 -7.71
CA PHE A 143 -12.01 14.69 -6.67
C PHE A 143 -11.21 15.25 -5.50
N LEU A 144 -11.74 16.31 -4.91
CA LEU A 144 -11.11 17.03 -3.83
C LEU A 144 -12.02 17.05 -2.60
N PHE A 145 -11.45 16.66 -1.46
CA PHE A 145 -12.06 16.82 -0.14
C PHE A 145 -11.54 18.10 0.51
N ASN A 146 -12.44 18.96 0.98
CA ASN A 146 -12.09 20.25 1.57
C ASN A 146 -12.14 20.27 3.11
N GLY A 147 -12.14 19.10 3.74
CA GLY A 147 -12.29 18.92 5.19
C GLY A 147 -13.73 18.60 5.62
N SER A 148 -14.72 18.79 4.74
CA SER A 148 -16.13 18.52 5.05
C SER A 148 -16.88 17.79 3.93
N THR A 149 -16.64 18.17 2.68
CA THR A 149 -17.36 17.65 1.51
C THR A 149 -16.41 17.33 0.36
N TRP A 150 -16.84 16.44 -0.50
CA TRP A 150 -16.21 16.14 -1.76
C TRP A 150 -16.73 17.05 -2.87
N SER A 151 -15.89 17.38 -3.82
CA SER A 151 -16.23 18.09 -5.05
C SER A 151 -15.34 17.61 -6.19
N SER A 152 -15.83 17.71 -7.43
CA SER A 152 -14.97 17.52 -8.60
C SER A 152 -13.86 18.58 -8.60
N ALA A 153 -12.63 18.14 -8.85
CA ALA A 153 -11.46 18.98 -9.03
C ALA A 153 -11.14 19.16 -10.52
N PRO A 154 -10.22 20.07 -10.91
CA PRO A 154 -9.77 20.16 -12.30
C PRO A 154 -9.24 18.81 -12.78
N GLY A 155 -9.86 18.22 -13.80
CA GLY A 155 -9.47 16.92 -14.34
C GLY A 155 -8.06 16.94 -14.94
N ILE A 156 -7.40 15.81 -14.91
CA ILE A 156 -6.13 15.59 -15.58
C ILE A 156 -6.40 15.46 -17.08
N ARG A 157 -5.69 16.25 -17.88
CA ARG A 157 -5.74 16.13 -19.35
C ARG A 157 -4.74 15.08 -19.78
N ASP A 158 -5.17 13.84 -19.71
CA ASP A 158 -4.39 12.72 -20.22
C ASP A 158 -4.46 12.74 -21.77
N PRO A 159 -3.33 12.76 -22.49
CA PRO A 159 -3.30 12.71 -23.94
C PRO A 159 -3.67 11.34 -24.51
N VAL A 160 -3.78 10.32 -23.66
CA VAL A 160 -4.07 8.94 -24.06
C VAL A 160 -5.56 8.69 -23.92
N PRO A 161 -6.23 8.09 -24.94
CA PRO A 161 -7.65 7.77 -24.85
C PRO A 161 -7.96 6.85 -23.67
N SER A 162 -8.98 7.21 -22.87
CA SER A 162 -9.45 6.54 -21.65
C SER A 162 -9.81 5.05 -21.81
N THR A 163 -9.83 4.53 -23.02
CA THR A 163 -10.15 3.11 -23.28
C THR A 163 -8.99 2.14 -23.04
N GLN A 164 -7.78 2.65 -22.79
CA GLN A 164 -6.58 1.80 -22.67
C GLN A 164 -5.70 2.10 -21.47
N ARG A 165 -5.85 3.25 -20.78
CA ARG A 165 -4.92 3.68 -19.75
C ARG A 165 -5.61 4.64 -18.79
N GLY A 166 -5.54 4.33 -17.49
CA GLY A 166 -6.11 5.15 -16.44
C GLY A 166 -5.03 5.73 -15.52
N MET A 167 -5.45 6.58 -14.58
CA MET A 167 -4.59 7.01 -13.50
C MET A 167 -4.26 5.81 -12.62
N ALA A 168 -3.01 5.70 -12.21
CA ALA A 168 -2.52 4.59 -11.37
C ALA A 168 -2.30 5.01 -9.92
N SER A 169 -1.82 6.23 -9.68
CA SER A 169 -1.47 6.67 -8.32
C SER A 169 -1.43 8.18 -8.20
N VAL A 170 -1.77 8.70 -7.01
CA VAL A 170 -1.58 10.11 -6.62
C VAL A 170 -0.87 10.19 -5.28
N SER A 171 0.04 11.15 -5.13
CA SER A 171 0.72 11.48 -3.88
C SER A 171 0.81 12.99 -3.69
N CYS A 172 0.26 13.47 -2.59
CA CYS A 172 0.26 14.89 -2.21
C CYS A 172 1.14 15.13 -1.00
N SER A 173 2.13 16.01 -1.11
CA SER A 173 2.89 16.47 0.06
C SER A 173 2.24 17.68 0.76
N SER A 174 1.32 18.36 0.09
CA SER A 174 0.57 19.49 0.63
C SER A 174 -0.67 19.77 -0.23
N PRO A 175 -1.63 20.61 0.24
CA PRO A 175 -2.75 21.07 -0.59
C PRO A 175 -2.34 21.83 -1.86
N SER A 176 -1.10 22.33 -1.92
CA SER A 176 -0.55 23.05 -3.08
C SER A 176 0.39 22.23 -3.95
N PHE A 177 0.62 20.94 -3.62
CA PHE A 177 1.45 20.08 -4.45
C PHE A 177 1.01 18.62 -4.34
N CYS A 178 0.64 18.06 -5.50
CA CYS A 178 0.51 16.62 -5.70
C CYS A 178 1.25 16.22 -6.98
N ALA A 179 1.69 14.98 -7.05
CA ALA A 179 2.03 14.31 -8.30
C ALA A 179 1.10 13.13 -8.53
N ALA A 180 0.76 12.88 -9.78
CA ALA A 180 0.00 11.72 -10.21
C ALA A 180 0.72 11.05 -11.39
N VAL A 181 0.55 9.74 -11.52
CA VAL A 181 1.08 8.95 -12.63
C VAL A 181 -0.02 8.11 -13.25
N ASP A 182 0.13 7.81 -14.54
CA ASP A 182 -0.81 6.99 -15.31
C ASP A 182 -0.14 5.69 -15.80
N ASN A 183 -0.96 4.74 -16.24
CA ASN A 183 -0.48 3.55 -16.94
C ASN A 183 0.06 3.86 -18.35
N GLY A 184 0.09 5.15 -18.75
CA GLY A 184 0.53 5.68 -20.02
C GLY A 184 1.97 6.16 -20.05
N SER A 185 2.76 5.91 -19.01
CA SER A 185 4.13 6.42 -18.84
C SER A 185 4.22 7.90 -18.50
N ASN A 186 3.11 8.57 -18.14
CA ASN A 186 3.10 10.00 -17.89
C ASN A 186 3.00 10.32 -16.39
N ALA A 187 3.60 11.45 -16.02
CA ALA A 187 3.44 12.09 -14.73
C ALA A 187 2.81 13.47 -14.90
N PHE A 188 2.06 13.87 -13.88
CA PHE A 188 1.36 15.14 -13.78
C PHE A 188 1.66 15.77 -12.43
N THR A 189 1.75 17.09 -12.35
CA THR A 189 1.90 17.81 -11.09
C THR A 189 0.75 18.79 -10.88
N PHE A 190 0.23 18.84 -9.66
CA PHE A 190 -0.81 19.78 -9.22
C PHE A 190 -0.17 20.93 -8.46
N ASN A 191 -0.55 22.17 -8.77
CA ASN A 191 0.02 23.39 -8.18
C ASN A 191 -0.91 24.06 -7.14
N GLY A 192 -1.92 23.36 -6.67
CA GLY A 192 -2.95 23.87 -5.77
C GLY A 192 -4.22 24.36 -6.50
N THR A 193 -4.16 24.54 -7.84
CA THR A 193 -5.30 25.03 -8.64
C THR A 193 -5.53 24.26 -9.93
N SER A 194 -4.48 23.72 -10.53
CA SER A 194 -4.55 22.99 -11.81
C SER A 194 -3.45 21.93 -11.92
N TRP A 195 -3.71 20.94 -12.75
CA TRP A 195 -2.73 19.94 -13.15
C TRP A 195 -1.87 20.44 -14.32
N SER A 196 -0.61 20.04 -14.33
CA SER A 196 0.29 20.28 -15.47
C SER A 196 -0.15 19.48 -16.69
N PRO A 197 0.34 19.83 -17.91
CA PRO A 197 0.33 18.88 -19.03
C PRO A 197 1.06 17.58 -18.68
N ALA A 198 0.74 16.51 -19.40
CA ALA A 198 1.42 15.23 -19.29
C ALA A 198 2.92 15.37 -19.59
N THR A 199 3.73 14.71 -18.77
CA THR A 199 5.18 14.57 -18.99
C THR A 199 5.49 13.08 -19.08
N ALA A 200 5.90 12.60 -20.25
CA ALA A 200 6.32 11.21 -20.43
C ALA A 200 7.65 11.00 -19.67
N ILE A 201 7.62 10.19 -18.61
CA ILE A 201 8.78 9.97 -17.74
C ILE A 201 9.42 8.59 -17.92
N ASP A 202 8.67 7.61 -18.47
CA ASP A 202 9.19 6.28 -18.80
C ASP A 202 8.51 5.70 -20.05
N PRO A 203 8.79 6.24 -21.25
CA PRO A 203 8.09 5.85 -22.47
C PRO A 203 8.18 4.35 -22.77
N GLY A 204 7.04 3.70 -22.87
CA GLY A 204 6.92 2.29 -23.20
C GLY A 204 6.71 1.37 -21.99
N HIS A 205 6.76 1.91 -20.77
CA HIS A 205 6.47 1.17 -19.55
C HIS A 205 5.29 1.81 -18.80
N GLU A 206 4.43 1.00 -18.22
CA GLU A 206 3.33 1.43 -17.37
C GLU A 206 3.86 1.84 -16.00
N LEU A 207 3.46 3.01 -15.50
CA LEU A 207 3.81 3.43 -14.14
C LEU A 207 2.84 2.80 -13.15
N SER A 208 3.35 2.45 -11.97
CA SER A 208 2.59 1.81 -10.90
C SER A 208 2.21 2.79 -9.79
N THR A 209 3.20 3.30 -9.09
CA THR A 209 2.97 4.18 -7.94
C THR A 209 3.90 5.37 -7.93
N VAL A 210 3.46 6.44 -7.24
CA VAL A 210 4.27 7.63 -6.97
C VAL A 210 4.21 7.98 -5.48
N SER A 211 5.32 8.42 -4.91
CA SER A 211 5.41 8.89 -3.52
C SER A 211 6.20 10.19 -3.44
N CYS A 212 5.57 11.23 -2.86
CA CYS A 212 6.11 12.58 -2.76
C CYS A 212 6.16 13.04 -1.29
N PRO A 213 7.29 12.87 -0.58
CA PRO A 213 7.43 13.40 0.77
C PRO A 213 7.52 14.93 0.80
N SER A 214 7.80 15.57 -0.33
CA SER A 214 7.85 17.03 -0.47
C SER A 214 7.59 17.47 -1.92
N ALA A 215 7.30 18.76 -2.11
CA ALA A 215 7.18 19.33 -3.45
C ALA A 215 8.52 19.37 -4.25
N SER A 216 9.63 19.14 -3.57
CA SER A 216 10.97 19.12 -4.18
C SER A 216 11.50 17.70 -4.43
N PHE A 217 10.76 16.65 -4.05
CA PHE A 217 11.18 15.28 -4.29
C PHE A 217 9.96 14.36 -4.40
N CYS A 218 9.94 13.56 -5.47
CA CYS A 218 9.08 12.38 -5.58
C CYS A 218 9.89 11.20 -6.14
N ALA A 219 9.43 10.00 -5.89
CA ALA A 219 9.86 8.79 -6.57
C ALA A 219 8.65 8.11 -7.19
N ALA A 220 8.78 7.66 -8.42
CA ALA A 220 7.79 6.82 -9.12
C ALA A 220 8.46 5.52 -9.54
N VAL A 221 7.69 4.43 -9.62
CA VAL A 221 8.13 3.13 -10.12
C VAL A 221 7.24 2.67 -11.27
N ASP A 222 7.82 1.92 -12.19
CA ASP A 222 7.10 1.28 -13.29
C ASP A 222 6.69 -0.17 -12.94
N TYR A 223 5.82 -0.76 -13.75
CA TYR A 223 5.61 -2.22 -13.78
C TYR A 223 6.76 -2.91 -14.51
N GLY A 224 7.98 -2.61 -14.07
CA GLY A 224 9.24 -3.07 -14.61
C GLY A 224 10.34 -2.84 -13.57
N PRO A 225 11.60 -2.72 -14.00
CA PRO A 225 12.72 -2.59 -13.06
C PRO A 225 13.00 -1.15 -12.61
N ASN A 226 12.28 -0.13 -13.10
CA ASN A 226 12.76 1.24 -13.05
C ASN A 226 12.18 2.06 -11.91
N VAL A 227 13.02 2.94 -11.37
CA VAL A 227 12.63 4.07 -10.55
C VAL A 227 12.93 5.37 -11.29
N ILE A 228 12.03 6.33 -11.19
CA ILE A 228 12.14 7.67 -11.75
C ILE A 228 11.96 8.67 -10.60
N THR A 229 12.85 9.66 -10.48
CA THR A 229 12.80 10.65 -9.40
C THR A 229 12.49 12.05 -9.92
N PHE A 230 11.74 12.83 -9.13
CA PHE A 230 11.45 14.24 -9.38
C PHE A 230 12.27 15.11 -8.44
N ASN A 231 12.87 16.17 -8.95
CA ASN A 231 13.76 17.05 -8.17
C ASN A 231 13.13 18.43 -7.84
N GLY A 232 11.80 18.53 -7.94
CA GLY A 232 11.06 19.79 -7.76
C GLY A 232 10.82 20.56 -9.06
N THR A 233 11.51 20.21 -10.16
CA THR A 233 11.38 20.87 -11.46
C THR A 233 11.27 19.91 -12.63
N SER A 234 11.94 18.78 -12.56
CA SER A 234 11.98 17.78 -13.65
C SER A 234 12.11 16.37 -13.12
N TRP A 235 11.64 15.43 -13.91
CA TRP A 235 11.82 14.01 -13.69
C TRP A 235 13.17 13.53 -14.25
N SER A 236 13.80 12.59 -13.56
CA SER A 236 15.03 11.94 -14.02
C SER A 236 14.72 10.99 -15.20
N LYS A 237 15.77 10.46 -15.80
CA LYS A 237 15.65 9.28 -16.67
C LYS A 237 15.33 8.06 -15.78
N PRO A 238 14.62 7.04 -16.33
CA PRO A 238 14.43 5.75 -15.68
C PRO A 238 15.77 5.12 -15.28
N SER A 239 15.83 4.55 -14.08
CA SER A 239 16.98 3.86 -13.53
C SER A 239 16.57 2.48 -13.04
N ALA A 240 17.11 1.43 -13.64
CA ALA A 240 16.81 0.06 -13.25
C ALA A 240 17.47 -0.27 -11.91
N ILE A 241 16.65 -0.62 -10.92
CA ILE A 241 17.09 -1.10 -9.60
C ILE A 241 16.81 -2.59 -9.42
N ASP A 242 15.88 -3.16 -10.20
CA ASP A 242 15.49 -4.57 -10.15
C ASP A 242 15.43 -5.21 -11.54
N PRO A 243 16.56 -5.50 -12.20
CA PRO A 243 16.56 -6.00 -13.57
C PRO A 243 15.98 -7.42 -13.73
N GLY A 244 15.52 -8.06 -12.66
CA GLY A 244 15.01 -9.44 -12.67
C GLY A 244 13.55 -9.59 -12.28
N SER A 245 12.83 -8.51 -11.98
CA SER A 245 11.45 -8.55 -11.52
C SER A 245 10.70 -7.27 -11.91
N TYR A 246 9.54 -7.06 -11.32
CA TYR A 246 8.65 -5.93 -11.54
C TYR A 246 8.42 -5.19 -10.21
N LEU A 247 8.76 -3.91 -10.17
CA LEU A 247 8.42 -3.07 -9.03
C LEU A 247 6.89 -2.86 -8.96
N GLN A 248 6.35 -2.79 -7.76
CA GLN A 248 4.92 -2.63 -7.54
C GLN A 248 4.58 -1.36 -6.76
N ALA A 249 5.36 -1.06 -5.72
CA ALA A 249 5.08 0.06 -4.85
C ALA A 249 6.34 0.79 -4.45
N VAL A 250 6.20 2.09 -4.19
CA VAL A 250 7.24 2.93 -3.58
C VAL A 250 6.62 3.82 -2.51
N SER A 251 7.30 3.96 -1.38
CA SER A 251 6.96 4.90 -0.31
C SER A 251 8.19 5.62 0.19
N CYS A 252 8.12 6.93 0.28
CA CYS A 252 9.21 7.80 0.69
C CYS A 252 8.84 8.54 1.97
N ALA A 253 9.57 8.32 3.06
CA ALA A 253 9.47 9.11 4.27
C ALA A 253 10.13 10.49 4.12
N SER A 254 11.13 10.60 3.24
CA SER A 254 11.88 11.83 2.96
C SER A 254 12.61 11.73 1.62
N ALA A 255 13.20 12.83 1.17
CA ALA A 255 14.09 12.84 0.00
C ALA A 255 15.37 11.98 0.18
N SER A 256 15.65 11.54 1.40
CA SER A 256 16.81 10.69 1.72
C SER A 256 16.43 9.27 2.16
N PHE A 257 15.15 8.93 2.14
CA PHE A 257 14.70 7.59 2.49
C PHE A 257 13.42 7.20 1.75
N CYS A 258 13.51 6.19 0.90
CA CYS A 258 12.37 5.51 0.28
C CYS A 258 12.55 4.00 0.38
N VAL A 259 11.45 3.29 0.28
CA VAL A 259 11.42 1.83 0.07
C VAL A 259 10.60 1.57 -1.18
N ALA A 260 11.14 0.77 -2.09
CA ALA A 260 10.41 0.17 -3.20
C ALA A 260 10.29 -1.35 -2.96
N ILE A 261 9.17 -1.94 -3.39
CA ILE A 261 8.91 -3.38 -3.26
C ILE A 261 8.58 -3.96 -4.63
N ASP A 262 9.16 -5.13 -4.93
CA ASP A 262 8.88 -5.89 -6.14
C ASP A 262 7.80 -6.98 -5.91
N ARG A 263 7.37 -7.61 -7.00
CA ARG A 263 6.41 -8.72 -6.98
C ARG A 263 6.90 -9.97 -6.24
N LYS A 264 8.18 -10.10 -5.99
CA LYS A 264 8.77 -11.25 -5.28
C LYS A 264 8.90 -11.00 -3.78
N GLY A 265 8.43 -9.83 -3.30
CA GLY A 265 8.56 -9.41 -1.91
C GLY A 265 9.96 -8.93 -1.55
N ASN A 266 10.78 -8.55 -2.52
CA ASN A 266 12.04 -7.91 -2.22
C ASN A 266 11.84 -6.40 -2.01
N ALA A 267 12.48 -5.87 -0.98
CA ALA A 267 12.53 -4.46 -0.68
C ALA A 267 13.88 -3.87 -1.10
N PHE A 268 13.83 -2.69 -1.69
CA PHE A 268 14.97 -1.86 -2.07
C PHE A 268 14.89 -0.56 -1.27
N THR A 269 15.96 -0.19 -0.60
CA THR A 269 16.01 1.02 0.22
C THR A 269 16.84 2.10 -0.46
N PHE A 270 16.31 3.32 -0.54
CA PHE A 270 17.01 4.50 -1.03
C PHE A 270 17.61 5.28 0.14
N ASN A 271 18.87 5.67 0.03
CA ASN A 271 19.61 6.39 1.07
C ASN A 271 19.82 7.89 0.78
N GLY A 272 19.08 8.45 -0.17
CA GLY A 272 19.22 9.82 -0.65
C GLY A 272 20.13 9.96 -1.88
N SER A 273 20.84 8.89 -2.27
CA SER A 273 21.73 8.90 -3.44
C SER A 273 21.67 7.64 -4.28
N THR A 274 21.56 6.48 -3.63
CA THR A 274 21.56 5.16 -4.28
C THR A 274 20.52 4.25 -3.68
N TRP A 275 20.04 3.30 -4.48
CA TRP A 275 19.22 2.19 -4.04
C TRP A 275 20.08 1.01 -3.58
N SER A 276 19.64 0.31 -2.55
CA SER A 276 20.32 -0.90 -2.05
C SER A 276 20.17 -2.08 -3.01
N ALA A 277 20.95 -3.13 -2.78
CA ALA A 277 20.61 -4.45 -3.28
C ALA A 277 19.26 -4.92 -2.68
N PRO A 278 18.54 -5.85 -3.34
CA PRO A 278 17.28 -6.40 -2.83
C PRO A 278 17.50 -7.12 -1.49
N VAL A 279 16.57 -6.88 -0.58
CA VAL A 279 16.44 -7.63 0.69
C VAL A 279 15.06 -8.25 0.69
N ASN A 280 14.97 -9.57 0.89
CA ASN A 280 13.65 -10.20 1.00
C ASN A 280 12.95 -9.68 2.26
N ALA A 281 11.85 -8.94 2.08
CA ALA A 281 11.05 -8.38 3.16
C ALA A 281 10.15 -9.45 3.79
N ASP A 282 9.80 -10.50 3.04
CA ASP A 282 9.06 -11.64 3.54
C ASP A 282 9.65 -12.95 3.04
N PRO A 283 10.51 -13.62 3.82
CA PRO A 283 11.12 -14.88 3.43
C PRO A 283 10.12 -16.05 3.32
N ASN A 284 8.90 -15.91 3.82
CA ASN A 284 7.83 -16.90 3.66
C ASN A 284 6.92 -16.60 2.47
N GLY A 285 7.21 -15.52 1.79
CA GLY A 285 6.59 -15.10 0.54
C GLY A 285 5.50 -14.04 0.71
N LEU A 286 5.86 -12.77 0.45
CA LEU A 286 4.94 -11.88 -0.25
C LEU A 286 4.64 -12.52 -1.63
N THR A 287 4.67 -13.86 -1.67
CA THR A 287 4.59 -14.66 -2.87
C THR A 287 3.19 -14.51 -3.45
N MET A 288 3.20 -14.23 -4.71
CA MET A 288 2.04 -14.39 -5.57
C MET A 288 1.38 -15.72 -5.25
N GLY A 289 0.13 -15.71 -4.79
CA GLY A 289 -0.69 -16.92 -4.80
C GLY A 289 -0.65 -17.55 -6.19
N GLU A 290 -0.87 -18.85 -6.31
CA GLU A 290 -0.96 -19.56 -7.59
C GLU A 290 -2.08 -18.92 -8.45
N GLY A 291 -1.74 -17.88 -9.19
CA GLY A 291 -2.67 -17.05 -9.98
C GLY A 291 -2.08 -15.70 -10.35
N GLY A 292 -0.95 -15.31 -9.77
CA GLY A 292 -0.17 -14.16 -10.26
C GLY A 292 -0.74 -12.78 -9.94
N ILE A 293 -1.67 -12.67 -8.99
CA ILE A 293 -2.31 -11.40 -8.63
C ILE A 293 -2.00 -11.09 -7.16
N SER A 294 -0.83 -10.60 -6.90
CA SER A 294 -0.49 -9.95 -5.62
C SER A 294 0.11 -8.58 -5.91
N TRP A 295 -0.42 -7.57 -5.26
CA TRP A 295 -0.01 -6.18 -5.39
C TRP A 295 0.52 -5.72 -4.03
N PRO A 296 1.80 -6.03 -3.68
CA PRO A 296 2.33 -5.54 -2.42
C PRO A 296 2.31 -4.01 -2.40
N VAL A 297 1.85 -3.45 -1.29
CA VAL A 297 1.82 -2.01 -1.04
C VAL A 297 2.65 -1.72 0.20
N VAL A 298 3.32 -0.57 0.23
CA VAL A 298 4.19 -0.15 1.33
C VAL A 298 3.88 1.27 1.78
N SER A 299 3.96 1.50 3.08
CA SER A 299 3.84 2.82 3.72
C SER A 299 4.96 3.05 4.72
N CYS A 300 5.75 4.09 4.49
CA CYS A 300 6.89 4.46 5.33
C CYS A 300 6.68 5.87 5.90
N PRO A 301 6.15 6.03 7.13
CA PRO A 301 6.05 7.34 7.78
C PRO A 301 7.40 7.90 8.23
N THR A 302 8.38 7.03 8.47
CA THR A 302 9.75 7.41 8.90
C THR A 302 10.79 6.47 8.30
N SER A 303 12.07 6.85 8.38
CA SER A 303 13.17 5.95 7.98
C SER A 303 13.35 4.74 8.90
N ASN A 304 12.73 4.76 10.08
CA ASN A 304 12.85 3.70 11.08
C ASN A 304 11.57 2.85 11.18
N PHE A 305 10.61 3.08 10.31
CA PHE A 305 9.40 2.27 10.26
C PHE A 305 8.78 2.31 8.87
N CYS A 306 8.52 1.13 8.33
CA CYS A 306 7.60 0.91 7.21
C CYS A 306 6.68 -0.26 7.55
N ALA A 307 5.51 -0.27 6.97
CA ALA A 307 4.64 -1.44 6.91
C ALA A 307 4.39 -1.79 5.45
N ALA A 308 4.48 -3.07 5.13
CA ALA A 308 4.14 -3.58 3.81
C ALA A 308 3.12 -4.71 3.97
N VAL A 309 2.14 -4.73 3.07
CA VAL A 309 1.11 -5.77 3.02
C VAL A 309 1.41 -6.72 1.88
N ASP A 310 1.18 -8.02 2.11
CA ASP A 310 1.15 -8.97 1.01
C ASP A 310 -0.25 -9.00 0.39
N GLY A 311 -0.31 -9.05 -0.93
CA GLY A 311 -1.59 -9.10 -1.62
C GLY A 311 -2.33 -10.43 -1.46
N ALA A 312 -1.69 -11.54 -1.11
CA ALA A 312 -2.31 -12.87 -1.25
C ALA A 312 -2.46 -13.65 0.07
N GLY A 313 -1.84 -13.20 1.15
CA GLY A 313 -1.78 -13.96 2.41
C GLY A 313 -2.43 -13.27 3.59
N GLY A 314 -2.99 -12.07 3.41
CA GLY A 314 -3.56 -11.29 4.50
C GLY A 314 -2.53 -10.88 5.57
N ASN A 315 -1.24 -10.82 5.20
CA ASN A 315 -0.16 -10.57 6.14
C ASN A 315 0.40 -9.16 6.01
N VAL A 316 0.95 -8.68 7.10
CA VAL A 316 1.74 -7.45 7.16
C VAL A 316 3.13 -7.77 7.70
N VAL A 317 4.14 -7.23 7.04
CA VAL A 317 5.52 -7.17 7.52
C VAL A 317 5.87 -5.74 7.87
N THR A 318 6.72 -5.53 8.89
CA THR A 318 7.17 -4.19 9.27
C THR A 318 8.69 -4.11 9.25
N PHE A 319 9.20 -2.92 8.92
CA PHE A 319 10.61 -2.57 8.93
C PHE A 319 10.92 -1.72 10.16
N ASP A 320 11.97 -2.03 10.89
CA ASP A 320 12.37 -1.34 12.13
C ASP A 320 13.52 -0.33 11.95
N GLY A 321 13.86 -0.02 10.71
CA GLY A 321 15.01 0.79 10.32
C GLY A 321 16.24 -0.04 9.96
N HIS A 322 16.25 -1.33 10.22
CA HIS A 322 17.39 -2.24 10.04
C HIS A 322 16.99 -3.53 9.34
N SER A 323 15.86 -4.10 9.73
CA SER A 323 15.38 -5.41 9.25
C SER A 323 13.86 -5.45 9.12
N TRP A 324 13.39 -6.37 8.30
CA TRP A 324 11.98 -6.71 8.19
C TRP A 324 11.60 -7.77 9.22
N THR A 325 10.42 -7.63 9.82
CA THR A 325 9.89 -8.60 10.79
C THR A 325 9.35 -9.84 10.09
N THR A 326 9.10 -10.89 10.88
CA THR A 326 8.26 -12.00 10.40
C THR A 326 6.84 -11.50 10.11
N PRO A 327 6.16 -12.07 9.10
CA PRO A 327 4.78 -11.74 8.77
C PRO A 327 3.83 -11.92 9.94
N VAL A 328 2.88 -10.99 10.06
CA VAL A 328 1.75 -11.07 10.99
C VAL A 328 0.47 -11.13 10.17
N THR A 329 -0.32 -12.19 10.36
CA THR A 329 -1.63 -12.31 9.70
C THR A 329 -2.59 -11.29 10.32
N VAL A 330 -3.12 -10.42 9.50
CA VAL A 330 -4.05 -9.34 9.84
C VAL A 330 -5.45 -9.71 9.35
N ASP A 331 -5.52 -10.22 8.13
CA ASP A 331 -6.73 -10.72 7.52
C ASP A 331 -6.68 -12.25 7.46
N SER A 332 -7.41 -12.90 8.37
CA SER A 332 -7.48 -14.36 8.42
C SER A 332 -8.36 -14.96 7.33
N GLU A 333 -9.25 -14.17 6.73
CA GLU A 333 -10.10 -14.62 5.63
C GLU A 333 -9.28 -14.65 4.34
N ALA A 334 -8.49 -13.62 4.06
CA ALA A 334 -7.52 -13.62 2.97
C ALA A 334 -6.52 -14.77 3.13
N ALA A 335 -5.96 -14.99 4.31
CA ALA A 335 -5.04 -16.09 4.59
C ALA A 335 -5.65 -17.48 4.29
N ASN A 336 -6.95 -17.66 4.50
CA ASN A 336 -7.66 -18.89 4.20
C ASN A 336 -8.13 -18.99 2.75
N SER A 337 -8.27 -17.88 2.03
CA SER A 337 -8.78 -17.83 0.67
C SER A 337 -7.79 -18.35 -0.37
N VAL A 338 -6.50 -18.43 -0.06
CA VAL A 338 -5.43 -18.95 -0.94
C VAL A 338 -5.75 -20.36 -1.46
N SER A 339 -6.55 -21.13 -0.73
CA SER A 339 -7.05 -22.45 -1.15
C SER A 339 -8.55 -22.46 -1.48
N GLY A 340 -9.24 -21.31 -1.43
CA GLY A 340 -10.69 -21.15 -1.59
C GLY A 340 -11.11 -20.72 -3.00
N PRO A 341 -12.44 -20.64 -3.26
CA PRO A 341 -12.97 -20.23 -4.56
C PRO A 341 -12.96 -18.69 -4.78
N VAL A 342 -12.69 -17.91 -3.75
CA VAL A 342 -12.59 -16.44 -3.79
C VAL A 342 -11.22 -16.07 -3.22
N LEU A 343 -10.46 -15.32 -3.96
CA LEU A 343 -9.16 -14.79 -3.51
C LEU A 343 -9.41 -13.43 -2.87
N GLU A 344 -9.03 -13.29 -1.61
CA GLU A 344 -9.07 -12.04 -0.87
C GLU A 344 -7.64 -11.51 -0.71
N PHE A 345 -7.48 -10.19 -0.74
CA PHE A 345 -6.18 -9.55 -0.77
C PHE A 345 -6.17 -8.31 0.11
N LEU A 346 -5.07 -8.08 0.84
CA LEU A 346 -4.77 -6.74 1.32
C LEU A 346 -4.31 -5.87 0.14
N MET A 347 -5.01 -4.76 -0.11
CA MET A 347 -4.81 -3.91 -1.29
C MET A 347 -4.18 -2.56 -0.97
N SER A 348 -4.28 -2.11 0.28
CA SER A 348 -3.78 -0.81 0.67
C SER A 348 -3.27 -0.78 2.11
N VAL A 349 -2.28 0.08 2.39
CA VAL A 349 -1.80 0.37 3.74
C VAL A 349 -1.38 1.81 3.85
N SER A 350 -1.74 2.47 4.95
CA SER A 350 -1.32 3.83 5.26
C SER A 350 -1.00 3.97 6.74
N CYS A 351 0.21 4.42 7.03
CA CYS A 351 0.72 4.61 8.38
C CYS A 351 1.15 6.07 8.56
N PRO A 352 0.45 6.90 9.35
CA PRO A 352 0.95 8.22 9.73
C PRO A 352 2.07 8.14 10.78
N SER A 353 2.23 7.01 11.45
CA SER A 353 3.28 6.77 12.44
C SER A 353 3.55 5.28 12.63
N ALA A 354 4.64 4.94 13.32
CA ALA A 354 4.92 3.56 13.71
C ALA A 354 3.89 2.96 14.69
N MET A 355 3.09 3.77 15.34
CA MET A 355 2.11 3.35 16.35
C MET A 355 0.69 3.20 15.79
N PHE A 356 0.45 3.65 14.55
CA PHE A 356 -0.86 3.60 13.94
C PHE A 356 -0.76 3.34 12.45
N CYS A 357 -1.48 2.35 11.96
CA CYS A 357 -1.66 2.06 10.54
C CYS A 357 -3.11 1.65 10.26
N VAL A 358 -3.53 1.82 9.02
CA VAL A 358 -4.75 1.22 8.48
C VAL A 358 -4.39 0.41 7.25
N ALA A 359 -4.90 -0.81 7.16
CA ALA A 359 -4.87 -1.64 5.96
C ALA A 359 -6.30 -1.86 5.45
N GLY A 360 -6.48 -2.00 4.15
CA GLY A 360 -7.75 -2.33 3.51
C GLY A 360 -7.58 -3.55 2.61
N ASP A 361 -8.62 -4.38 2.53
CA ASP A 361 -8.66 -5.58 1.72
C ASP A 361 -9.62 -5.48 0.52
N SER A 362 -9.69 -6.53 -0.26
CA SER A 362 -10.57 -6.64 -1.44
C SER A 362 -12.03 -6.95 -1.11
N ASN A 363 -12.40 -7.11 0.15
CA ASN A 363 -13.79 -7.35 0.58
C ASN A 363 -14.49 -6.10 1.13
N GLY A 364 -13.81 -4.97 1.17
CA GLY A 364 -14.35 -3.77 1.78
C GLY A 364 -14.04 -3.65 3.27
N ASP A 365 -13.08 -4.41 3.78
CA ASP A 365 -12.72 -4.39 5.18
C ASP A 365 -11.51 -3.49 5.46
N ALA A 366 -11.56 -2.80 6.58
CA ALA A 366 -10.45 -2.02 7.11
C ALA A 366 -9.97 -2.57 8.45
N PHE A 367 -8.65 -2.68 8.59
CA PHE A 367 -7.97 -3.15 9.79
C PHE A 367 -7.15 -2.00 10.37
N VAL A 368 -7.33 -1.71 11.64
CA VAL A 368 -6.63 -0.63 12.33
C VAL A 368 -5.59 -1.23 13.27
N ARG A 369 -4.35 -0.75 13.17
CA ARG A 369 -3.26 -1.02 14.11
C ARG A 369 -3.08 0.18 15.03
N SER A 370 -3.20 -0.03 16.35
CA SER A 370 -3.08 1.01 17.38
C SER A 370 -2.58 0.46 18.71
#